data_7c49b30805eb2007399e83e904194757
#
_entry.id   7c49b30805eb2007399e83e904194757
#
_cell.length_a   1.000
_cell.length_b   1.000
_cell.length_c   1.000
_cell.angle_alpha   90.00
_cell.angle_beta   90.00
_cell.angle_gamma   90.00
#
_symmetry.space_group_name_H-M   'P 1'
#
loop_
_entity.id
_entity.type
_entity.pdbx_description
1 polymer ?
#
loop_
_entity_poly.entity_id
_entity_poly.type
_entity_poly.pdbx_seq_one_letter_code
_entity_poly.pdbx_strand_id
1 'polypeptide(L)'
;MYRNHVMICGGTGCTSSGSDRIAAAFERELERHGLDSEVKVVRTGCFGLCALGPIVVIYPEGSFYSRVKEEHVEWIVTEHLLKGRPVRSLLFDETVDGERIKSLDQTGFYKKQKRVALRNCGVINPENIEEYIAFDGYAALGKALTEMTPDDVIQTVLDSGLRGRGGGGFPTGRKW
;
A
#
# COMPACT_ATOMS: atom_id res chain seq x y z
N MET A 1 -7.35 19.23 -0.49
CA MET A 1 -7.53 17.90 0.13
C MET A 1 -8.02 16.97 -0.97
N TYR A 2 -7.36 15.85 -1.23
CA TYR A 2 -7.76 14.90 -2.26
C TYR A 2 -8.94 14.04 -1.78
N ARG A 3 -9.95 13.85 -2.63
CA ARG A 3 -11.10 12.98 -2.32
C ARG A 3 -10.79 11.50 -2.57
N ASN A 4 -9.90 11.21 -3.53
CA ASN A 4 -9.45 9.87 -3.82
C ASN A 4 -7.93 9.79 -3.95
N HIS A 5 -7.39 8.62 -3.62
CA HIS A 5 -6.00 8.26 -3.91
C HIS A 5 -5.97 7.02 -4.80
N VAL A 6 -5.24 7.10 -5.89
CA VAL A 6 -4.95 5.97 -6.78
C VAL A 6 -3.62 5.37 -6.32
N MET A 7 -3.69 4.31 -5.51
CA MET A 7 -2.52 3.63 -4.97
C MET A 7 -2.02 2.59 -5.96
N ILE A 8 -0.84 2.78 -6.51
CA ILE A 8 -0.23 1.89 -7.51
C ILE A 8 0.93 1.13 -6.88
N CYS A 9 0.94 -0.18 -7.04
CA CYS A 9 1.99 -1.03 -6.51
C CYS A 9 3.35 -0.72 -7.14
N GLY A 10 4.31 -0.27 -6.31
CA GLY A 10 5.71 -0.01 -6.68
C GLY A 10 6.65 -1.18 -6.40
N GLY A 11 6.13 -2.38 -6.08
CA GLY A 11 6.96 -3.56 -5.90
C GLY A 11 7.60 -4.02 -7.21
N THR A 12 8.79 -4.64 -7.14
CA THR A 12 9.62 -5.03 -8.30
C THR A 12 8.83 -5.80 -9.37
N GLY A 13 7.97 -6.74 -8.99
CA GLY A 13 7.14 -7.49 -9.94
C GLY A 13 6.15 -6.63 -10.71
N CYS A 14 5.51 -5.66 -10.04
CA CYS A 14 4.59 -4.74 -10.69
C CYS A 14 5.33 -3.71 -11.57
N THR A 15 6.49 -3.24 -11.11
CA THR A 15 7.35 -2.33 -11.90
C THR A 15 7.83 -3.02 -13.18
N SER A 16 8.30 -4.28 -13.08
CA SER A 16 8.68 -5.08 -14.26
C SER A 16 7.51 -5.32 -15.22
N SER A 17 6.27 -5.32 -14.70
CA SER A 17 5.04 -5.46 -15.49
C SER A 17 4.46 -4.12 -15.95
N GLY A 18 5.17 -3.00 -15.76
CA GLY A 18 4.83 -1.69 -16.31
C GLY A 18 3.99 -0.79 -15.40
N SER A 19 4.02 -0.97 -14.07
CA SER A 19 3.26 -0.11 -13.15
C SER A 19 3.66 1.37 -13.25
N ASP A 20 4.89 1.67 -13.65
CA ASP A 20 5.36 3.05 -13.87
C ASP A 20 4.64 3.72 -15.03
N ARG A 21 4.41 2.99 -16.13
CA ARG A 21 3.64 3.49 -17.27
C ARG A 21 2.18 3.71 -16.91
N ILE A 22 1.64 2.82 -16.07
CA ILE A 22 0.27 2.95 -15.56
C ILE A 22 0.15 4.21 -14.69
N ALA A 23 1.11 4.49 -13.81
CA ALA A 23 1.13 5.70 -13.00
C ALA A 23 1.13 6.96 -13.87
N ALA A 24 2.05 7.03 -14.83
CA ALA A 24 2.13 8.15 -15.79
C ALA A 24 0.84 8.29 -16.63
N ALA A 25 0.19 7.17 -16.97
CA ALA A 25 -1.09 7.21 -17.68
C ALA A 25 -2.21 7.79 -16.80
N PHE A 26 -2.28 7.40 -15.51
CA PHE A 26 -3.23 8.01 -14.58
C PHE A 26 -3.01 9.51 -14.44
N GLU A 27 -1.78 9.98 -14.28
CA GLU A 27 -1.47 11.40 -14.17
C GLU A 27 -1.96 12.17 -15.41
N ARG A 28 -1.66 11.68 -16.61
CA ARG A 28 -2.14 12.29 -17.87
C ARG A 28 -3.65 12.32 -17.99
N GLU A 29 -4.32 11.23 -17.67
CA GLU A 29 -5.78 11.14 -17.79
C GLU A 29 -6.50 11.98 -16.72
N LEU A 30 -5.94 12.07 -15.51
CA LEU A 30 -6.48 12.95 -14.47
C LEU A 30 -6.36 14.42 -14.87
N GLU A 31 -5.22 14.85 -15.41
CA GLU A 31 -5.02 16.19 -15.94
C GLU A 31 -5.98 16.48 -17.09
N ARG A 32 -6.11 15.56 -18.06
CA ARG A 32 -7.03 15.68 -19.20
C ARG A 32 -8.49 15.88 -18.78
N HIS A 33 -8.89 15.29 -17.67
CA HIS A 33 -10.27 15.39 -17.14
C HIS A 33 -10.43 16.43 -16.02
N GLY A 34 -9.37 17.20 -15.69
CA GLY A 34 -9.40 18.23 -14.65
C GLY A 34 -9.58 17.65 -13.24
N LEU A 35 -9.12 16.43 -13.00
CA LEU A 35 -9.23 15.72 -11.72
C LEU A 35 -7.94 15.72 -10.90
N ASP A 36 -6.85 16.28 -11.41
CA ASP A 36 -5.52 16.32 -10.81
C ASP A 36 -5.48 17.02 -9.44
N SER A 37 -6.37 18.00 -9.22
CA SER A 37 -6.54 18.67 -7.93
C SER A 37 -7.39 17.89 -6.90
N GLU A 38 -8.15 16.88 -7.35
CA GLU A 38 -9.08 16.11 -6.52
C GLU A 38 -8.62 14.67 -6.27
N VAL A 39 -7.81 14.11 -7.17
CA VAL A 39 -7.34 12.73 -7.14
C VAL A 39 -5.83 12.70 -7.19
N LYS A 40 -5.21 12.02 -6.21
CA LYS A 40 -3.75 11.88 -6.13
C LYS A 40 -3.31 10.49 -6.58
N VAL A 41 -2.37 10.44 -7.51
CA VAL A 41 -1.65 9.21 -7.84
C VAL A 41 -0.54 9.00 -6.83
N VAL A 42 -0.46 7.80 -6.23
CA VAL A 42 0.53 7.44 -5.22
C VAL A 42 1.17 6.11 -5.60
N ARG A 43 2.49 6.11 -5.75
CA ARG A 43 3.27 4.87 -5.86
C ARG A 43 3.56 4.39 -4.44
N THR A 44 2.87 3.34 -4.05
CA THR A 44 3.01 2.77 -2.71
C THR A 44 3.95 1.56 -2.70
N GLY A 45 4.27 1.06 -1.50
CA GLY A 45 5.03 -0.19 -1.32
C GLY A 45 4.32 -1.42 -1.90
N CYS A 46 4.99 -2.58 -1.83
CA CYS A 46 4.47 -3.81 -2.39
C CYS A 46 3.24 -4.33 -1.63
N PHE A 47 2.16 -4.62 -2.36
CA PHE A 47 0.97 -5.29 -1.80
C PHE A 47 1.18 -6.79 -1.50
N GLY A 48 2.25 -7.41 -2.00
CA GLY A 48 2.53 -8.83 -1.77
C GLY A 48 1.77 -9.80 -2.68
N LEU A 49 0.97 -9.31 -3.63
CA LEU A 49 0.13 -10.11 -4.54
C LEU A 49 0.66 -10.07 -5.98
N CYS A 50 1.95 -10.37 -6.17
CA CYS A 50 2.64 -10.22 -7.46
C CYS A 50 1.97 -10.97 -8.63
N ALA A 51 1.34 -12.12 -8.38
CA ALA A 51 0.61 -12.89 -9.41
C ALA A 51 -0.60 -12.13 -9.98
N LEU A 52 -1.09 -11.10 -9.28
CA LEU A 52 -2.22 -10.26 -9.68
C LEU A 52 -1.78 -8.90 -10.24
N GLY A 53 -0.47 -8.65 -10.29
CA GLY A 53 0.08 -7.37 -10.76
C GLY A 53 -0.10 -7.13 -12.27
N PRO A 54 -0.01 -5.88 -12.69
CA PRO A 54 0.02 -4.65 -11.90
C PRO A 54 -1.28 -4.39 -11.11
N ILE A 55 -1.11 -3.92 -9.86
CA ILE A 55 -2.22 -3.69 -8.93
C ILE A 55 -2.46 -2.19 -8.76
N VAL A 56 -3.72 -1.80 -8.80
CA VAL A 56 -4.20 -0.45 -8.51
C VAL A 56 -5.33 -0.53 -7.48
N VAL A 57 -5.25 0.26 -6.42
CA VAL A 57 -6.31 0.37 -5.40
C VAL A 57 -6.79 1.80 -5.31
N ILE A 58 -8.10 2.01 -5.38
CA ILE A 58 -8.70 3.32 -5.24
C ILE A 58 -9.21 3.49 -3.81
N TYR A 59 -8.68 4.49 -3.10
CA TYR A 59 -9.13 4.90 -1.77
C TYR A 59 -10.05 6.12 -1.85
N PRO A 60 -11.00 6.27 -0.90
CA PRO A 60 -11.15 5.53 0.37
C PRO A 60 -11.91 4.21 0.27
N GLU A 61 -12.65 3.92 -0.80
CA GLU A 61 -13.50 2.73 -0.91
C GLU A 61 -12.75 1.41 -1.00
N GLY A 62 -11.43 1.43 -1.28
CA GLY A 62 -10.58 0.24 -1.36
C GLY A 62 -10.80 -0.61 -2.61
N SER A 63 -11.39 -0.05 -3.67
CA SER A 63 -11.64 -0.78 -4.92
C SER A 63 -10.35 -1.36 -5.50
N PHE A 64 -10.27 -2.69 -5.56
CA PHE A 64 -9.04 -3.42 -5.90
C PHE A 64 -9.07 -3.90 -7.36
N TYR A 65 -8.26 -3.25 -8.20
CA TYR A 65 -8.04 -3.61 -9.58
C TYR A 65 -6.79 -4.46 -9.75
N SER A 66 -6.89 -5.56 -10.49
CA SER A 66 -5.79 -6.48 -10.76
C SER A 66 -5.47 -6.55 -12.25
N ARG A 67 -4.21 -6.90 -12.58
CA ARG A 67 -3.73 -7.04 -13.96
C ARG A 67 -4.05 -5.81 -14.82
N VAL A 68 -3.93 -4.64 -14.22
CA VAL A 68 -4.21 -3.38 -14.90
C VAL A 68 -3.16 -3.15 -15.98
N LYS A 69 -3.62 -2.67 -17.15
CA LYS A 69 -2.78 -2.25 -18.26
C LYS A 69 -2.96 -0.76 -18.51
N GLU A 70 -2.04 -0.15 -19.23
CA GLU A 70 -2.13 1.26 -19.61
C GLU A 70 -3.45 1.59 -20.33
N GLU A 71 -3.89 0.72 -21.24
CA GLU A 71 -5.17 0.84 -21.97
C GLU A 71 -6.43 0.87 -21.10
N HIS A 72 -6.34 0.39 -19.86
CA HIS A 72 -7.48 0.37 -18.92
C HIS A 72 -7.63 1.69 -18.16
N VAL A 73 -6.59 2.54 -18.15
CA VAL A 73 -6.53 3.72 -17.28
C VAL A 73 -7.60 4.74 -17.63
N GLU A 74 -7.76 5.09 -18.90
CA GLU A 74 -8.81 6.01 -19.36
C GLU A 74 -10.20 5.54 -18.89
N TRP A 75 -10.45 4.25 -18.97
CA TRP A 75 -11.74 3.67 -18.54
C TRP A 75 -11.92 3.76 -17.02
N ILE A 76 -10.88 3.48 -16.23
CA ILE A 76 -10.96 3.63 -14.77
C ILE A 76 -11.16 5.11 -14.39
N VAL A 77 -10.48 6.04 -15.04
CA VAL A 77 -10.63 7.48 -14.77
C VAL A 77 -12.04 7.94 -15.11
N THR A 78 -12.54 7.62 -16.28
CA THR A 78 -13.86 8.11 -16.77
C THR A 78 -15.04 7.46 -16.07
N GLU A 79 -15.02 6.17 -15.81
CA GLU A 79 -16.14 5.48 -15.16
C GLU A 79 -16.05 5.54 -13.64
N HIS A 80 -14.88 5.23 -13.07
CA HIS A 80 -14.79 5.15 -11.62
C HIS A 80 -14.53 6.51 -10.97
N LEU A 81 -13.47 7.21 -11.38
CA LEU A 81 -13.11 8.45 -10.71
C LEU A 81 -13.99 9.64 -11.06
N LEU A 82 -14.48 9.73 -12.32
CA LEU A 82 -15.34 10.82 -12.75
C LEU A 82 -16.82 10.53 -12.45
N LYS A 83 -17.31 9.32 -12.74
CA LYS A 83 -18.77 8.97 -12.64
C LYS A 83 -19.11 8.13 -11.40
N GLY A 84 -18.14 7.75 -10.56
CA GLY A 84 -18.37 6.96 -9.34
C GLY A 84 -18.78 5.50 -9.60
N ARG A 85 -18.52 4.95 -10.79
CA ARG A 85 -18.91 3.59 -11.19
C ARG A 85 -17.68 2.69 -11.36
N PRO A 86 -17.33 1.84 -10.38
CA PRO A 86 -16.19 0.93 -10.51
C PRO A 86 -16.30 0.04 -11.76
N VAL A 87 -15.19 -0.13 -12.46
CA VAL A 87 -15.08 -0.97 -13.67
C VAL A 87 -15.04 -2.44 -13.27
N ARG A 88 -16.21 -3.07 -13.19
CA ARG A 88 -16.38 -4.41 -12.62
C ARG A 88 -15.54 -5.50 -13.30
N SER A 89 -15.29 -5.40 -14.60
CA SER A 89 -14.49 -6.38 -15.36
C SER A 89 -13.01 -6.37 -15.01
N LEU A 90 -12.52 -5.29 -14.39
CA LEU A 90 -11.13 -5.12 -13.95
C LEU A 90 -10.96 -5.33 -12.45
N LEU A 91 -12.05 -5.34 -11.67
CA LEU A 91 -11.97 -5.66 -10.26
C LEU A 91 -11.48 -7.09 -10.05
N PHE A 92 -10.69 -7.27 -9.02
CA PHE A 92 -10.28 -8.61 -8.61
C PHE A 92 -11.52 -9.43 -8.24
N ASP A 93 -11.67 -10.57 -8.88
CA ASP A 93 -12.82 -11.46 -8.71
C ASP A 93 -12.42 -12.65 -7.84
N GLU A 94 -12.56 -12.51 -6.55
CA GLU A 94 -12.45 -13.59 -5.58
C GLU A 94 -13.76 -13.67 -4.80
N THR A 95 -14.23 -14.88 -4.58
CA THR A 95 -15.37 -15.13 -3.70
C THR A 95 -14.86 -15.70 -2.39
N VAL A 96 -15.13 -15.01 -1.29
CA VAL A 96 -14.78 -15.47 0.06
C VAL A 96 -16.09 -15.62 0.85
N ASP A 97 -16.29 -16.80 1.43
CA ASP A 97 -17.50 -17.13 2.21
C ASP A 97 -18.82 -16.93 1.40
N GLY A 98 -18.78 -17.13 0.09
CA GLY A 98 -19.96 -16.98 -0.81
C GLY A 98 -20.26 -15.54 -1.24
N GLU A 99 -19.50 -14.55 -0.75
CA GLU A 99 -19.62 -13.15 -1.15
C GLU A 99 -18.44 -12.70 -2.01
N ARG A 100 -18.73 -11.86 -3.01
CA ARG A 100 -17.73 -11.24 -3.87
C ARG A 100 -17.01 -10.15 -3.09
N ILE A 101 -15.67 -10.23 -3.01
CA ILE A 101 -14.88 -9.21 -2.32
C ILE A 101 -14.89 -7.88 -3.09
N LYS A 102 -14.95 -6.79 -2.33
CA LYS A 102 -14.99 -5.42 -2.88
C LYS A 102 -13.72 -4.64 -2.62
N SER A 103 -12.93 -5.06 -1.63
CA SER A 103 -11.74 -4.34 -1.19
C SER A 103 -10.57 -5.29 -0.90
N LEU A 104 -9.34 -4.73 -0.90
CA LEU A 104 -8.10 -5.47 -0.70
C LEU A 104 -8.05 -6.24 0.62
N ASP A 105 -8.51 -5.65 1.71
CA ASP A 105 -8.52 -6.22 3.06
C ASP A 105 -9.47 -7.41 3.19
N GLN A 106 -10.47 -7.52 2.32
CA GLN A 106 -11.40 -8.66 2.27
C GLN A 106 -10.84 -9.87 1.54
N THR A 107 -9.70 -9.74 0.82
CA THR A 107 -9.10 -10.88 0.11
C THR A 107 -8.72 -11.99 1.08
N GLY A 108 -8.85 -13.24 0.65
CA GLY A 108 -8.49 -14.41 1.46
C GLY A 108 -7.04 -14.40 1.92
N PHE A 109 -6.17 -13.73 1.17
CA PHE A 109 -4.78 -13.51 1.53
C PHE A 109 -4.63 -12.54 2.71
N TYR A 110 -5.25 -11.35 2.66
CA TYR A 110 -5.11 -10.32 3.70
C TYR A 110 -5.93 -10.62 4.95
N LYS A 111 -7.13 -11.17 4.81
CA LYS A 111 -8.02 -11.54 5.93
C LYS A 111 -7.35 -12.45 6.98
N LYS A 112 -6.37 -13.26 6.54
CA LYS A 112 -5.63 -14.19 7.39
C LYS A 112 -4.28 -13.65 7.89
N GLN A 113 -3.91 -12.41 7.53
CA GLN A 113 -2.61 -11.82 7.88
C GLN A 113 -2.75 -10.66 8.85
N LYS A 114 -1.84 -10.62 9.83
CA LYS A 114 -1.60 -9.44 10.67
C LYS A 114 -0.27 -8.82 10.25
N ARG A 115 -0.33 -7.74 9.49
CA ARG A 115 0.86 -6.98 9.09
C ARG A 115 1.31 -6.07 10.23
N VAL A 116 2.54 -6.24 10.70
CA VAL A 116 3.15 -5.40 11.73
C VAL A 116 4.19 -4.48 11.09
N ALA A 117 5.26 -5.03 10.52
CA ALA A 117 6.32 -4.24 9.89
C ALA A 117 5.85 -3.53 8.60
N LEU A 118 4.95 -4.15 7.84
CA LEU A 118 4.42 -3.63 6.58
C LEU A 118 3.01 -3.02 6.71
N ARG A 119 2.63 -2.58 7.91
CA ARG A 119 1.27 -2.06 8.18
C ARG A 119 0.88 -0.89 7.28
N ASN A 120 1.84 -0.04 6.93
CA ASN A 120 1.63 1.16 6.12
C ASN A 120 1.79 0.91 4.60
N CYS A 121 2.24 -0.28 4.18
CA CYS A 121 2.34 -0.62 2.76
C CYS A 121 0.96 -0.66 2.12
N GLY A 122 0.78 0.12 1.06
CA GLY A 122 -0.50 0.26 0.38
C GLY A 122 -1.47 1.23 1.07
N VAL A 123 -1.02 1.97 2.11
CA VAL A 123 -1.84 2.92 2.87
C VAL A 123 -1.32 4.34 2.73
N ILE A 124 0.01 4.53 2.85
CA ILE A 124 0.64 5.86 2.76
C ILE A 124 1.54 5.98 1.54
N ASN A 125 1.85 7.21 1.17
CA ASN A 125 2.94 7.51 0.22
C ASN A 125 4.29 7.36 0.94
N PRO A 126 5.16 6.39 0.54
CA PRO A 126 6.44 6.16 1.20
C PRO A 126 7.46 7.30 0.98
N GLU A 127 7.22 8.19 0.02
CA GLU A 127 8.08 9.35 -0.27
C GLU A 127 7.61 10.62 0.45
N ASN A 128 6.51 10.55 1.24
CA ASN A 128 5.98 11.68 1.98
C ASN A 128 6.19 11.50 3.49
N ILE A 129 7.13 12.27 4.05
CA ILE A 129 7.46 12.21 5.49
C ILE A 129 6.30 12.63 6.38
N GLU A 130 5.45 13.57 5.95
CA GLU A 130 4.31 14.05 6.72
C GLU A 130 3.27 12.94 6.90
N GLU A 131 3.01 12.15 5.86
CA GLU A 131 2.15 10.97 5.95
C GLU A 131 2.74 9.93 6.90
N TYR A 132 4.06 9.68 6.85
CA TYR A 132 4.72 8.77 7.77
C TYR A 132 4.61 9.22 9.23
N ILE A 133 4.79 10.52 9.51
CA ILE A 133 4.63 11.10 10.85
C ILE A 133 3.18 10.99 11.32
N ALA A 134 2.20 11.26 10.45
CA ALA A 134 0.78 11.14 10.78
C ALA A 134 0.36 9.70 11.16
N PHE A 135 1.13 8.69 10.73
CA PHE A 135 0.96 7.28 11.08
C PHE A 135 1.95 6.80 12.15
N ASP A 136 2.26 7.65 13.14
CA ASP A 136 3.17 7.40 14.26
C ASP A 136 4.63 7.15 13.84
N GLY A 137 5.03 7.62 12.67
CA GLY A 137 6.41 7.59 12.21
C GLY A 137 7.31 8.35 13.17
N TYR A 138 8.46 7.77 13.50
CA TYR A 138 9.44 8.30 14.47
C TYR A 138 8.95 8.40 15.93
N ALA A 139 7.73 8.04 16.29
CA ALA A 139 7.27 8.08 17.68
C ALA A 139 8.15 7.23 18.61
N ALA A 140 8.51 6.01 18.18
CA ALA A 140 9.40 5.15 18.94
C ALA A 140 10.83 5.72 19.03
N LEU A 141 11.34 6.38 17.99
CA LEU A 141 12.62 7.07 18.01
C LEU A 141 12.61 8.24 19.00
N GLY A 142 11.54 9.05 18.96
CA GLY A 142 11.35 10.15 19.91
C GLY A 142 11.41 9.66 21.35
N LYS A 143 10.64 8.60 21.67
CA LYS A 143 10.67 7.96 22.98
C LYS A 143 12.08 7.48 23.38
N ALA A 144 12.74 6.79 22.48
CA ALA A 144 14.11 6.27 22.76
C ALA A 144 15.10 7.39 23.06
N LEU A 145 15.02 8.53 22.35
CA LEU A 145 15.95 9.64 22.52
C LEU A 145 15.67 10.51 23.75
N THR A 146 14.43 10.57 24.21
CA THR A 146 14.03 11.51 25.29
C THR A 146 13.73 10.83 26.63
N GLU A 147 13.39 9.54 26.63
CA GLU A 147 12.87 8.84 27.80
C GLU A 147 13.65 7.58 28.20
N MET A 148 14.61 7.12 27.36
CA MET A 148 15.28 5.83 27.56
C MET A 148 16.80 6.00 27.55
N THR A 149 17.49 5.14 28.33
CA THR A 149 18.92 4.93 28.20
C THR A 149 19.22 3.92 27.09
N PRO A 150 20.46 3.86 26.56
CA PRO A 150 20.85 2.81 25.61
C PRO A 150 20.54 1.39 26.10
N ASP A 151 20.80 1.11 27.38
CA ASP A 151 20.55 -0.19 28.00
C ASP A 151 19.05 -0.52 28.06
N ASP A 152 18.19 0.48 28.33
CA ASP A 152 16.73 0.30 28.30
C ASP A 152 16.23 -0.08 26.90
N VAL A 153 16.81 0.53 25.86
CA VAL A 153 16.47 0.21 24.45
C VAL A 153 16.87 -1.23 24.14
N ILE A 154 18.10 -1.64 24.51
CA ILE A 154 18.60 -3.01 24.32
C ILE A 154 17.69 -4.00 25.07
N GLN A 155 17.37 -3.72 26.33
CA GLN A 155 16.51 -4.59 27.14
C GLN A 155 15.12 -4.71 26.54
N THR A 156 14.52 -3.60 26.07
CA THR A 156 13.22 -3.60 25.38
C THR A 156 13.22 -4.52 24.15
N VAL A 157 14.31 -4.48 23.36
CA VAL A 157 14.44 -5.34 22.18
C VAL A 157 14.65 -6.81 22.58
N LEU A 158 15.40 -7.09 23.67
CA LEU A 158 15.54 -8.44 24.22
C LEU A 158 14.20 -9.00 24.69
N ASP A 159 13.44 -8.24 25.47
CA ASP A 159 12.14 -8.63 26.03
C ASP A 159 11.07 -8.85 24.96
N SER A 160 11.17 -8.11 23.84
CA SER A 160 10.28 -8.31 22.69
C SER A 160 10.42 -9.66 22.00
N GLY A 161 11.51 -10.37 22.26
CA GLY A 161 11.84 -11.63 21.60
C GLY A 161 12.14 -11.51 20.11
N LEU A 162 12.39 -10.27 19.61
CA LEU A 162 12.69 -10.04 18.19
C LEU A 162 13.93 -10.81 17.76
N ARG A 163 13.81 -11.52 16.64
CA ARG A 163 14.88 -12.33 16.05
C ARG A 163 15.15 -11.93 14.61
N GLY A 164 16.39 -12.17 14.17
CA GLY A 164 16.78 -12.01 12.78
C GLY A 164 15.92 -12.87 11.82
N ARG A 165 15.69 -12.36 10.62
CA ARG A 165 14.88 -13.01 9.56
C ARG A 165 15.73 -13.48 8.38
N GLY A 166 17.05 -13.51 8.52
CA GLY A 166 17.98 -14.01 7.49
C GLY A 166 18.26 -15.52 7.55
N GLY A 167 17.44 -16.30 8.29
CA GLY A 167 17.57 -17.76 8.42
C GLY A 167 18.08 -18.22 9.78
N GLY A 168 19.10 -17.59 10.38
CA GLY A 168 19.70 -18.00 11.66
C GLY A 168 18.87 -17.68 12.90
N GLY A 169 17.88 -16.79 12.82
CA GLY A 169 17.01 -16.45 13.93
C GLY A 169 17.70 -15.91 15.18
N PHE A 170 18.86 -15.26 15.03
CA PHE A 170 19.64 -14.77 16.17
C PHE A 170 18.87 -13.68 16.94
N PRO A 171 18.89 -13.67 18.30
CA PRO A 171 18.20 -12.66 19.08
C PRO A 171 18.75 -11.25 18.79
N THR A 172 17.89 -10.34 18.32
CA THR A 172 18.32 -9.01 17.85
C THR A 172 18.94 -8.16 18.96
N GLY A 173 18.33 -8.15 20.15
CA GLY A 173 18.84 -7.38 21.29
C GLY A 173 20.23 -7.84 21.81
N ARG A 174 20.64 -9.08 21.53
CA ARG A 174 22.01 -9.53 21.82
C ARG A 174 23.05 -9.01 20.84
N LYS A 175 22.58 -8.49 19.71
CA LYS A 175 23.44 -7.95 18.67
C LYS A 175 23.70 -6.45 18.86
N TRP A 176 22.85 -5.80 19.58
CA TRP A 176 22.94 -4.36 19.92
C TRP A 176 23.76 -4.13 21.14
#